data_b3166ae67f5e4154cef2fcea737af01f
#
_entry.id   b3166ae67f5e4154cef2fcea737af01f
#
_cell.length_a   1.000
_cell.length_b   1.000
_cell.length_c   1.000
_cell.angle_alpha   90.00
_cell.angle_beta   90.00
_cell.angle_gamma   90.00
#
_symmetry.space_group_name_H-M   'P 1'
#
loop_
_entity.id
_entity.type
_entity.pdbx_description
1 polymer ?
#
loop_
_entity_poly.entity_id
_entity_poly.type
_entity_poly.pdbx_seq_one_letter_code
_entity_poly.pdbx_strand_id
1 'polypeptide(L)'
;MIIRSKAPLRLGLAGGGSDVSPYSDIYGGLILNATINLYTYCTIEETYDGLITIDSDDARCYKSYLVAKQLEIDGEASLIKGVYNRVMRDFDISLRSFKITTYNDAPAGSGLG
;
A
#
# COMPACT_ATOMS: atom_id res chain seq x y z
N MET A 1 -2.51 17.49 10.75
CA MET A 1 -3.45 16.35 10.97
C MET A 1 -2.67 15.05 10.88
N ILE A 2 -2.96 14.06 11.75
CA ILE A 2 -2.35 12.73 11.69
C ILE A 2 -3.50 11.71 11.55
N ILE A 3 -3.40 10.84 10.57
CA ILE A 3 -4.36 9.74 10.33
C ILE A 3 -3.57 8.44 10.36
N ARG A 4 -4.06 7.47 11.12
CA ARG A 4 -3.49 6.12 11.18
C ARG A 4 -4.54 5.08 10.83
N SER A 5 -4.17 4.18 9.93
CA SER A 5 -4.96 3.00 9.56
C SER A 5 -4.20 1.73 9.89
N LYS A 6 -4.93 0.65 10.10
CA LYS A 6 -4.38 -0.71 10.19
C LYS A 6 -5.29 -1.69 9.47
N ALA A 7 -4.68 -2.71 8.84
CA ALA A 7 -5.39 -3.80 8.20
C ALA A 7 -4.80 -5.13 8.68
N PRO A 8 -5.63 -6.14 8.99
CA PRO A 8 -5.11 -7.45 9.38
C PRO A 8 -4.45 -8.15 8.19
N LEU A 9 -3.37 -8.86 8.46
CA LEU A 9 -2.80 -9.82 7.54
C LEU A 9 -3.70 -11.05 7.45
N ARG A 10 -3.49 -11.89 6.44
CA ARG A 10 -4.34 -13.06 6.18
C ARG A 10 -3.54 -14.31 5.84
N LEU A 11 -4.14 -15.47 6.15
CA LEU A 11 -3.70 -16.77 5.67
C LEU A 11 -4.61 -17.22 4.54
N GLY A 12 -4.05 -17.52 3.38
CA GLY A 12 -4.73 -18.21 2.30
C GLY A 12 -4.80 -19.72 2.61
N LEU A 13 -6.00 -20.23 2.88
CA LEU A 13 -6.20 -21.64 3.26
C LEU A 13 -6.43 -22.51 2.05
N ALA A 14 -7.13 -22.02 1.02
CA ALA A 14 -7.41 -22.75 -0.22
C ALA A 14 -7.79 -21.80 -1.36
N GLY A 15 -7.64 -22.24 -2.59
CA GLY A 15 -8.11 -21.57 -3.80
C GLY A 15 -7.21 -20.44 -4.31
N GLY A 16 -6.04 -20.21 -3.73
CA GLY A 16 -5.13 -19.17 -4.15
C GLY A 16 -4.75 -19.29 -5.64
N GLY A 17 -4.83 -18.15 -6.36
CA GLY A 17 -4.61 -18.08 -7.80
C GLY A 17 -5.86 -18.29 -8.65
N SER A 18 -6.94 -18.87 -8.11
CA SER A 18 -8.21 -19.01 -8.85
C SER A 18 -8.94 -17.67 -9.05
N ASP A 19 -8.56 -16.64 -8.28
CA ASP A 19 -9.11 -15.29 -8.32
C ASP A 19 -8.37 -14.34 -9.26
N VAL A 20 -7.39 -14.84 -10.01
CA VAL A 20 -6.55 -14.05 -10.91
C VAL A 20 -6.89 -14.34 -12.37
N SER A 21 -6.95 -13.26 -13.18
CA SER A 21 -7.07 -13.37 -14.64
C SER A 21 -5.85 -14.10 -15.24
N PRO A 22 -6.03 -14.94 -16.27
CA PRO A 22 -7.26 -15.24 -17.01
C PRO A 22 -8.14 -16.35 -16.42
N TYR A 23 -7.70 -17.04 -15.36
CA TYR A 23 -8.43 -18.17 -14.81
C TYR A 23 -9.83 -17.77 -14.30
N SER A 24 -9.87 -16.71 -13.47
CA SER A 24 -11.12 -16.21 -12.90
C SER A 24 -12.14 -15.76 -13.95
N ASP A 25 -11.65 -15.27 -15.10
CA ASP A 25 -12.51 -14.75 -16.17
C ASP A 25 -13.25 -15.88 -16.91
N ILE A 26 -12.66 -17.09 -16.92
CA ILE A 26 -13.18 -18.25 -17.67
C ILE A 26 -13.97 -19.20 -16.74
N TYR A 27 -13.42 -19.46 -15.55
CA TYR A 27 -13.91 -20.51 -14.65
C TYR A 27 -14.53 -19.98 -13.37
N GLY A 28 -14.43 -18.67 -13.13
CA GLY A 28 -14.70 -18.08 -11.82
C GLY A 28 -13.59 -18.40 -10.80
N GLY A 29 -13.55 -17.62 -9.71
CA GLY A 29 -12.58 -17.80 -8.64
C GLY A 29 -13.26 -18.03 -7.29
N LEU A 30 -12.68 -18.89 -6.45
CA LEU A 30 -13.13 -19.12 -5.10
C LEU A 30 -11.93 -19.24 -4.16
N ILE A 31 -11.88 -18.38 -3.15
CA ILE A 31 -10.81 -18.36 -2.16
C ILE A 31 -11.38 -18.55 -0.77
N LEU A 32 -10.69 -19.37 0.02
CA LEU A 32 -10.88 -19.44 1.46
C LEU A 32 -9.66 -18.84 2.15
N ASN A 33 -9.86 -17.76 2.90
CA ASN A 33 -8.81 -17.16 3.72
C ASN A 33 -9.34 -16.75 5.10
N ALA A 34 -8.42 -16.54 6.04
CA ALA A 34 -8.71 -16.06 7.37
C ALA A 34 -7.78 -14.91 7.72
N THR A 35 -8.32 -13.88 8.33
CA THR A 35 -7.49 -12.82 8.93
C THR A 35 -6.82 -13.33 10.21
N ILE A 36 -5.66 -12.81 10.52
CA ILE A 36 -4.86 -13.18 11.69
C ILE A 36 -4.56 -11.95 12.54
N ASN A 37 -4.05 -12.18 13.74
CA ASN A 37 -3.72 -11.12 14.70
C ASN A 37 -2.31 -10.53 14.45
N LEU A 38 -1.99 -10.29 13.18
CA LEU A 38 -0.86 -9.50 12.72
C LEU A 38 -1.39 -8.45 11.76
N TYR A 39 -0.81 -7.28 11.76
CA TYR A 39 -1.35 -6.14 11.04
C TYR A 39 -0.30 -5.42 10.21
N THR A 40 -0.77 -4.79 9.15
CA THR A 40 -0.07 -3.72 8.46
C THR A 40 -0.59 -2.37 8.95
N TYR A 41 0.30 -1.41 9.09
CA TYR A 41 -0.02 -0.06 9.56
C TYR A 41 0.43 0.97 8.53
N CYS A 42 -0.38 2.00 8.38
CA CYS A 42 -0.04 3.18 7.60
C CYS A 42 -0.42 4.43 8.38
N THR A 43 0.52 5.34 8.54
CA THR A 43 0.31 6.64 9.18
C THR A 43 0.59 7.72 8.16
N ILE A 44 -0.33 8.66 8.00
CA ILE A 44 -0.15 9.86 7.18
C ILE A 44 -0.17 11.06 8.11
N GLU A 45 0.89 11.85 8.06
CA GLU A 45 1.05 13.10 8.79
C GLU A 45 1.14 14.26 7.81
N GLU A 46 0.22 15.22 7.90
CA GLU A 46 0.24 16.42 7.07
C GLU A 46 1.43 17.30 7.43
N THR A 47 2.17 17.73 6.42
CA THR A 47 3.30 18.65 6.52
C THR A 47 3.05 19.89 5.66
N TYR A 48 3.96 20.87 5.72
CA TYR A 48 3.85 22.12 4.96
C TYR A 48 5.16 22.49 4.26
N ASP A 49 5.98 21.48 3.97
CA ASP A 49 7.32 21.60 3.40
C ASP A 49 7.37 21.46 1.87
N GLY A 50 6.23 21.24 1.22
CA GLY A 50 6.16 21.03 -0.23
C GLY A 50 6.60 19.63 -0.67
N LEU A 51 6.76 18.69 0.28
CA LEU A 51 7.26 17.35 0.00
C LEU A 51 6.23 16.26 0.30
N ILE A 52 6.37 15.14 -0.37
CA ILE A 52 5.81 13.84 -0.01
C ILE A 52 6.96 12.98 0.47
N THR A 53 7.01 12.70 1.77
CA THR A 53 8.05 11.87 2.37
C THR A 53 7.52 10.47 2.62
N ILE A 54 8.19 9.47 2.07
CA ILE A 54 7.89 8.05 2.25
C ILE A 54 8.92 7.47 3.22
N ASP A 55 8.42 6.91 4.32
CA ASP A 55 9.18 6.25 5.39
C ASP A 55 8.61 4.84 5.54
N SER A 56 9.23 3.88 4.88
CA SER A 56 8.75 2.50 4.83
C SER A 56 9.82 1.55 5.33
N ASP A 57 9.55 0.90 6.45
CA ASP A 57 10.44 -0.11 7.03
C ASP A 57 10.54 -1.33 6.09
N ASP A 58 9.43 -1.79 5.55
CA ASP A 58 9.39 -2.95 4.65
C ASP A 58 10.14 -2.71 3.34
N ALA A 59 9.98 -1.53 2.76
CA ALA A 59 10.68 -1.14 1.53
C ALA A 59 12.11 -0.67 1.82
N ARG A 60 12.52 -0.57 3.09
CA ARG A 60 13.80 0.02 3.53
C ARG A 60 14.06 1.35 2.84
N CYS A 61 13.02 2.17 2.75
CA CYS A 61 13.01 3.39 1.98
C CYS A 61 12.67 4.58 2.89
N TYR A 62 13.57 5.55 2.92
CA TYR A 62 13.29 6.88 3.47
C TYR A 62 13.63 7.91 2.39
N LYS A 63 12.63 8.46 1.74
CA LYS A 63 12.83 9.36 0.60
C LYS A 63 11.74 10.40 0.49
N SER A 64 12.13 11.60 0.02
CA SER A 64 11.21 12.72 -0.19
C SER A 64 11.14 13.07 -1.66
N TYR A 65 9.95 13.40 -2.13
CA TYR A 65 9.62 13.79 -3.49
C TYR A 65 8.89 15.13 -3.46
N LEU A 66 9.08 15.96 -4.48
CA LEU A 66 8.25 17.15 -4.63
C LEU A 66 6.78 16.74 -4.80
N VAL A 67 5.88 17.51 -4.19
CA VAL A 67 4.45 17.32 -4.35
C VAL A 67 4.05 17.40 -5.81
N ALA A 68 3.46 16.35 -6.35
CA ALA A 68 3.01 16.25 -7.73
C ALA A 68 1.75 15.40 -7.83
N LYS A 69 0.94 15.56 -8.88
CA LYS A 69 -0.25 14.73 -9.13
C LYS A 69 0.09 13.27 -9.41
N GLN A 70 1.31 13.02 -9.88
CA GLN A 70 1.81 11.68 -10.18
C GLN A 70 3.28 11.60 -9.79
N LEU A 71 3.64 10.53 -9.08
CA LEU A 71 5.02 10.17 -8.74
C LEU A 71 5.53 9.13 -9.74
N GLU A 72 6.78 9.27 -10.15
CA GLU A 72 7.44 8.30 -11.04
C GLU A 72 7.64 6.96 -10.33
N ILE A 73 7.32 5.86 -11.01
CA ILE A 73 7.55 4.49 -10.52
C ILE A 73 8.95 4.06 -10.98
N ASP A 74 9.93 4.28 -10.14
CA ASP A 74 11.36 4.09 -10.42
C ASP A 74 11.96 2.83 -9.76
N GLY A 75 11.12 1.97 -9.20
CA GLY A 75 11.52 0.77 -8.45
C GLY A 75 11.55 0.97 -6.94
N GLU A 76 11.69 2.20 -6.44
CA GLU A 76 11.70 2.50 -5.02
C GLU A 76 10.30 2.81 -4.50
N ALA A 77 9.89 2.17 -3.39
CA ALA A 77 8.57 2.33 -2.79
C ALA A 77 7.41 2.26 -3.82
N SER A 78 7.57 1.45 -4.86
CA SER A 78 6.69 1.41 -6.03
C SER A 78 5.23 1.15 -5.67
N LEU A 79 4.97 0.30 -4.66
CA LEU A 79 3.61 0.03 -4.20
C LEU A 79 2.96 1.29 -3.61
N ILE A 80 3.67 2.01 -2.74
CA ILE A 80 3.15 3.23 -2.11
C ILE A 80 2.90 4.32 -3.16
N LYS A 81 3.86 4.51 -4.07
CA LYS A 81 3.70 5.45 -5.19
C LYS A 81 2.53 5.05 -6.11
N GLY A 82 2.38 3.77 -6.39
CA GLY A 82 1.27 3.25 -7.20
C GLY A 82 -0.09 3.52 -6.55
N VAL A 83 -0.21 3.30 -5.25
CA VAL A 83 -1.42 3.62 -4.48
C VAL A 83 -1.69 5.12 -4.48
N TYR A 84 -0.66 5.95 -4.22
CA TYR A 84 -0.78 7.40 -4.30
C TYR A 84 -1.30 7.86 -5.67
N ASN A 85 -0.65 7.43 -6.74
CA ASN A 85 -1.03 7.77 -8.11
C ASN A 85 -2.46 7.34 -8.44
N ARG A 86 -2.87 6.17 -7.94
CA ARG A 86 -4.24 5.67 -8.11
C ARG A 86 -5.26 6.54 -7.40
N VAL A 87 -5.00 6.90 -6.15
CA VAL A 87 -5.87 7.77 -5.36
C VAL A 87 -5.97 9.16 -5.98
N MET A 88 -4.85 9.75 -6.41
CA MET A 88 -4.85 11.06 -7.07
C MET A 88 -5.60 11.07 -8.40
N ARG A 89 -5.62 9.93 -9.11
CA ARG A 89 -6.35 9.79 -10.38
C ARG A 89 -7.86 9.60 -10.17
N ASP A 90 -8.24 8.80 -9.19
CA ASP A 90 -9.63 8.37 -8.99
C ASP A 90 -10.44 9.38 -8.16
N PHE A 91 -9.77 10.27 -7.44
CA PHE A 91 -10.38 11.28 -6.59
C PHE A 91 -9.82 12.67 -6.91
N ASP A 92 -10.67 13.68 -6.90
CA ASP A 92 -10.25 15.08 -7.11
C ASP A 92 -9.69 15.66 -5.80
N ILE A 93 -8.46 15.25 -5.47
CA ILE A 93 -7.76 15.67 -4.26
C ILE A 93 -6.78 16.79 -4.58
N SER A 94 -6.82 17.86 -3.78
CA SER A 94 -5.83 18.93 -3.87
C SER A 94 -4.44 18.43 -3.45
N LEU A 95 -3.41 18.92 -4.12
CA LEU A 95 -2.02 18.60 -3.78
C LEU A 95 -1.69 19.06 -2.35
N ARG A 96 -1.12 18.17 -1.56
CA ARG A 96 -0.72 18.39 -0.18
C ARG A 96 0.62 17.76 0.12
N SER A 97 1.35 18.39 1.03
CA SER A 97 2.56 17.82 1.62
C SER A 97 2.19 16.88 2.74
N PHE A 98 2.84 15.73 2.82
CA PHE A 98 2.65 14.80 3.94
C PHE A 98 3.83 13.82 4.06
N LYS A 99 3.99 13.29 5.26
CA LYS A 99 4.81 12.12 5.51
C LYS A 99 3.90 10.89 5.61
N ILE A 100 4.24 9.83 4.88
CA ILE A 100 3.63 8.51 5.01
C ILE A 100 4.63 7.56 5.66
N THR A 101 4.20 6.90 6.73
CA THR A 101 4.99 5.88 7.42
C THR A 101 4.25 4.55 7.35
N THR A 102 4.92 3.50 6.88
CA THR A 102 4.36 2.14 6.82
C THR A 102 5.17 1.16 7.66
N TYR A 103 4.48 0.23 8.28
CA TYR A 103 5.06 -0.83 9.10
C TYR A 103 4.20 -2.10 9.03
N ASN A 104 4.84 -3.26 8.99
CA ASN A 104 4.19 -4.57 9.04
C ASN A 104 4.65 -5.38 10.25
N ASP A 105 3.71 -6.10 10.88
CA ASP A 105 4.03 -7.06 11.95
C ASP A 105 4.72 -8.33 11.43
N ALA A 106 4.65 -8.58 10.12
CA ALA A 106 5.32 -9.72 9.48
C ALA A 106 6.32 -9.22 8.41
N PRO A 107 7.45 -9.91 8.22
CA PRO A 107 8.44 -9.51 7.23
C PRO A 107 7.89 -9.62 5.81
N ALA A 108 8.43 -8.78 4.91
CA ALA A 108 8.16 -8.88 3.48
C ALA A 108 8.49 -10.29 2.96
N GLY A 109 7.62 -10.82 2.09
CA GLY A 109 7.78 -12.17 1.56
C GLY A 109 7.29 -13.30 2.48
N SER A 110 6.64 -12.97 3.61
CA SER A 110 6.04 -13.97 4.51
C SER A 110 4.86 -14.75 3.90
N GLY A 111 4.30 -14.27 2.79
CA GLY A 111 3.10 -14.86 2.17
C GLY A 111 1.79 -14.56 2.90
N LEU A 112 1.81 -13.63 3.83
CA LEU A 112 0.62 -13.26 4.63
C LEU A 112 -0.23 -12.13 4.03
N GLY A 113 0.01 -11.77 2.81
CA GLY A 113 -0.84 -10.90 1.98
C GLY A 113 -0.58 -9.44 2.06
#